data_a841ee9f6d6712e34dda81dcc3a14096
#
_entry.id   a841ee9f6d6712e34dda81dcc3a14096
#
_cell.length_a   1.000
_cell.length_b   1.000
_cell.length_c   1.000
_cell.angle_alpha   90.00
_cell.angle_beta   90.00
_cell.angle_gamma   90.00
#
_symmetry.space_group_name_H-M   'P 1'
#
loop_
_entity.id
_entity.type
_entity.pdbx_description
1 polymer ?
#
loop_
_entity_poly.entity_id
_entity_poly.type
_entity_poly.pdbx_seq_one_letter_code
_entity_poly.pdbx_strand_id
1 'polypeptide(L)'
;REQLLTDLPDAEIAAVVHSNLTGLIYGCQVAIRGMRAQPGGGRVFNMEDFGSDGLTQPGMTVYGATKRAVRYLTKSLVKECAGTPVLVCTASPGIVITEFLTRDLYAHDPAQLAARRGRLSLLADRVQTVAPALVEGMLKAAKPGADVRWMTPMQAIGRLLAAPFRKRDPFAAPAGGATRP
;
A
#
# COMPACT_ATOMS: atom_id res chain seq x y z
N ARG A 1 0.64 12.90 -7.67
CA ARG A 1 1.03 14.21 -7.08
C ARG A 1 0.09 14.54 -5.94
N GLU A 2 0.60 15.10 -4.83
CA GLU A 2 -0.22 15.70 -3.80
C GLU A 2 -0.74 17.03 -4.34
N GLN A 3 -2.01 17.07 -4.75
CA GLN A 3 -2.65 18.24 -5.37
C GLN A 3 -4.05 18.40 -4.78
N LEU A 4 -4.46 19.65 -4.52
CA LEU A 4 -5.80 19.91 -4.01
C LEU A 4 -6.87 19.45 -5.01
N LEU A 5 -8.00 18.99 -4.51
CA LEU A 5 -9.08 18.47 -5.36
C LEU A 5 -9.53 19.49 -6.42
N THR A 6 -9.55 20.78 -6.03
CA THR A 6 -9.95 21.88 -6.93
C THR A 6 -9.01 22.09 -8.11
N ASP A 7 -7.78 21.60 -8.01
CA ASP A 7 -6.73 21.81 -9.00
C ASP A 7 -6.43 20.54 -9.82
N LEU A 8 -7.07 19.41 -9.44
CA LEU A 8 -6.90 18.15 -10.16
C LEU A 8 -7.69 18.17 -11.48
N PRO A 9 -7.03 17.86 -12.61
CA PRO A 9 -7.74 17.64 -13.86
C PRO A 9 -8.71 16.46 -13.78
N ASP A 10 -9.89 16.58 -14.40
CA ASP A 10 -10.90 15.51 -14.44
C ASP A 10 -10.33 14.17 -14.94
N ALA A 11 -9.44 14.24 -15.93
CA ALA A 11 -8.78 13.06 -16.48
C ALA A 11 -7.89 12.34 -15.44
N GLU A 12 -7.21 13.07 -14.56
CA GLU A 12 -6.40 12.48 -13.49
C GLU A 12 -7.30 11.87 -12.41
N ILE A 13 -8.41 12.52 -12.05
CA ILE A 13 -9.42 11.97 -11.14
C ILE A 13 -9.93 10.64 -11.69
N ALA A 14 -10.37 10.63 -12.95
CA ALA A 14 -10.87 9.43 -13.61
C ALA A 14 -9.82 8.31 -13.67
N ALA A 15 -8.57 8.65 -13.99
CA ALA A 15 -7.47 7.68 -14.06
C ALA A 15 -7.19 7.03 -12.69
N VAL A 16 -7.15 7.82 -11.61
CA VAL A 16 -6.94 7.30 -10.25
C VAL A 16 -8.09 6.38 -9.81
N VAL A 17 -9.33 6.80 -10.05
CA VAL A 17 -10.53 5.99 -9.71
C VAL A 17 -10.55 4.71 -10.54
N HIS A 18 -10.30 4.80 -11.84
CA HIS A 18 -10.31 3.66 -12.73
C HIS A 18 -9.21 2.64 -12.36
N SER A 19 -8.00 3.11 -12.13
CA SER A 19 -6.88 2.24 -11.76
C SER A 19 -7.07 1.58 -10.38
N ASN A 20 -7.35 2.40 -9.36
CA ASN A 20 -7.33 1.92 -7.97
C ASN A 20 -8.61 1.18 -7.56
N LEU A 21 -9.74 1.51 -8.17
CA LEU A 21 -11.03 0.96 -7.76
C LEU A 21 -11.66 0.09 -8.85
N THR A 22 -11.93 0.64 -10.03
CA THR A 22 -12.62 -0.11 -11.11
C THR A 22 -11.80 -1.33 -11.54
N GLY A 23 -10.49 -1.14 -11.79
CA GLY A 23 -9.58 -2.22 -12.16
C GLY A 23 -9.47 -3.29 -11.07
N LEU A 24 -9.43 -2.87 -9.80
CA LEU A 24 -9.42 -3.80 -8.67
C LEU A 24 -10.73 -4.62 -8.58
N ILE A 25 -11.89 -3.99 -8.78
CA ILE A 25 -13.18 -4.68 -8.77
C ILE A 25 -13.21 -5.77 -9.85
N TYR A 26 -12.81 -5.44 -11.08
CA TYR A 26 -12.72 -6.41 -12.17
C TYR A 26 -11.72 -7.53 -11.89
N GLY A 27 -10.53 -7.17 -11.36
CA GLY A 27 -9.53 -8.16 -10.96
C GLY A 27 -10.06 -9.13 -9.90
N CYS A 28 -10.72 -8.62 -8.86
CA CYS A 28 -11.36 -9.45 -7.83
C CYS A 28 -12.45 -10.35 -8.44
N GLN A 29 -13.30 -9.82 -9.33
CA GLN A 29 -14.37 -10.58 -9.97
C GLN A 29 -13.80 -11.77 -10.75
N VAL A 30 -12.79 -11.54 -11.59
CA VAL A 30 -12.18 -12.58 -12.41
C VAL A 30 -11.46 -13.61 -11.52
N ALA A 31 -10.65 -13.14 -10.56
CA ALA A 31 -9.89 -14.00 -9.68
C ALA A 31 -10.80 -14.90 -8.81
N ILE A 32 -11.84 -14.32 -8.19
CA ILE A 32 -12.76 -15.08 -7.34
C ILE A 32 -13.55 -16.11 -8.15
N ARG A 33 -14.01 -15.77 -9.35
CA ARG A 33 -14.69 -16.74 -10.24
C ARG A 33 -13.78 -17.90 -10.57
N GLY A 34 -12.55 -17.65 -10.99
CA GLY A 34 -11.58 -18.70 -11.32
C GLY A 34 -11.23 -19.58 -10.10
N MET A 35 -10.97 -18.94 -8.96
CA MET A 35 -10.61 -19.67 -7.73
C MET A 35 -11.76 -20.52 -7.16
N ARG A 36 -13.02 -20.11 -7.36
CA ARG A 36 -14.17 -20.93 -6.98
C ARG A 36 -14.30 -22.20 -7.83
N ALA A 37 -13.85 -22.15 -9.07
CA ALA A 37 -13.96 -23.27 -10.02
C ALA A 37 -12.79 -24.25 -9.92
N GLN A 38 -11.69 -23.92 -9.25
CA GLN A 38 -10.51 -24.76 -9.15
C GLN A 38 -10.46 -25.59 -7.86
N PRO A 39 -9.92 -26.82 -7.89
CA PRO A 39 -9.66 -27.58 -6.67
C PRO A 39 -8.75 -26.81 -5.70
N GLY A 40 -9.12 -26.77 -4.42
CA GLY A 40 -8.32 -26.07 -3.40
C GLY A 40 -8.55 -24.58 -3.28
N GLY A 41 -9.38 -23.98 -4.14
CA GLY A 41 -9.73 -22.56 -4.04
C GLY A 41 -8.56 -21.62 -4.31
N GLY A 42 -8.47 -20.53 -3.54
CA GLY A 42 -7.40 -19.54 -3.70
C GLY A 42 -7.42 -18.42 -2.67
N ARG A 43 -6.48 -17.49 -2.82
CA ARG A 43 -6.35 -16.32 -1.94
C ARG A 43 -6.23 -15.05 -2.77
N VAL A 44 -7.04 -14.05 -2.44
CA VAL A 44 -7.00 -12.70 -3.01
C VAL A 44 -6.51 -11.74 -1.93
N PHE A 45 -5.48 -10.97 -2.23
CA PHE A 45 -4.97 -9.93 -1.34
C PHE A 45 -5.15 -8.56 -1.99
N ASN A 46 -6.03 -7.75 -1.42
CA ASN A 46 -6.22 -6.38 -1.86
C ASN A 46 -5.23 -5.46 -1.14
N MET A 47 -4.50 -4.66 -1.93
CA MET A 47 -3.45 -3.79 -1.39
C MET A 47 -4.07 -2.54 -0.75
N GLU A 48 -3.98 -2.45 0.57
CA GLU A 48 -4.31 -1.25 1.33
C GLU A 48 -3.13 -0.27 1.36
N ASP A 49 -3.45 1.01 1.55
CA ASP A 49 -2.48 2.09 1.66
C ASP A 49 -3.10 3.28 2.39
N PHE A 50 -2.43 4.45 2.37
CA PHE A 50 -2.90 5.69 2.99
C PHE A 50 -4.39 5.95 2.67
N GLY A 51 -5.16 6.27 3.70
CA GLY A 51 -6.61 6.50 3.62
C GLY A 51 -7.47 5.27 3.85
N SER A 52 -6.93 4.04 3.72
CA SER A 52 -7.69 2.80 3.96
C SER A 52 -8.27 2.73 5.38
N ASP A 53 -7.55 3.23 6.36
CA ASP A 53 -7.95 3.29 7.79
C ASP A 53 -8.79 4.53 8.14
N GLY A 54 -8.92 5.48 7.22
CA GLY A 54 -9.65 6.73 7.40
C GLY A 54 -8.77 7.94 7.69
N LEU A 55 -7.45 7.81 7.70
CA LEU A 55 -6.55 8.95 7.75
C LEU A 55 -6.75 9.84 6.52
N THR A 56 -6.74 11.15 6.73
CA THR A 56 -6.94 12.16 5.69
C THR A 56 -5.76 13.13 5.65
N GLN A 57 -5.45 13.60 4.44
CA GLN A 57 -4.42 14.60 4.20
C GLN A 57 -4.81 15.47 3.00
N PRO A 58 -4.62 16.80 3.07
CA PRO A 58 -4.75 17.66 1.90
C PRO A 58 -3.90 17.14 0.73
N GLY A 59 -4.41 17.21 -0.48
CA GLY A 59 -3.73 16.70 -1.67
C GLY A 59 -3.85 15.20 -1.92
N MET A 60 -4.44 14.44 -0.98
CA MET A 60 -4.61 12.99 -1.10
C MET A 60 -6.10 12.57 -1.18
N THR A 61 -7.00 13.52 -1.45
CA THR A 61 -8.45 13.32 -1.34
C THR A 61 -8.95 12.18 -2.23
N VAL A 62 -8.66 12.21 -3.52
CA VAL A 62 -9.13 11.18 -4.46
C VAL A 62 -8.46 9.84 -4.19
N TYR A 63 -7.13 9.85 -4.00
CA TYR A 63 -6.39 8.63 -3.69
C TYR A 63 -6.90 7.97 -2.39
N GLY A 64 -6.99 8.72 -1.30
CA GLY A 64 -7.48 8.22 -0.02
C GLY A 64 -8.90 7.69 -0.09
N ALA A 65 -9.78 8.36 -0.84
CA ALA A 65 -11.15 7.89 -1.09
C ALA A 65 -11.15 6.53 -1.80
N THR A 66 -10.33 6.35 -2.85
CA THR A 66 -10.23 5.05 -3.52
C THR A 66 -9.68 3.97 -2.59
N LYS A 67 -8.68 4.25 -1.76
CA LYS A 67 -8.14 3.29 -0.79
C LYS A 67 -9.13 2.95 0.33
N ARG A 68 -9.95 3.90 0.75
CA ARG A 68 -11.07 3.64 1.67
C ARG A 68 -12.10 2.71 1.03
N ALA A 69 -12.41 2.91 -0.24
CA ALA A 69 -13.30 2.05 -1.01
C ALA A 69 -12.72 0.62 -1.17
N VAL A 70 -11.41 0.48 -1.40
CA VAL A 70 -10.73 -0.83 -1.42
C VAL A 70 -10.95 -1.60 -0.12
N ARG A 71 -10.82 -0.93 1.03
CA ARG A 71 -11.07 -1.57 2.33
C ARG A 71 -12.53 -2.00 2.51
N TYR A 72 -13.47 -1.16 2.09
CA TYR A 72 -14.89 -1.51 2.11
C TYR A 72 -15.17 -2.72 1.21
N LEU A 73 -14.70 -2.67 -0.04
CA LEU A 73 -14.83 -3.76 -1.00
C LEU A 73 -14.30 -5.07 -0.42
N THR A 74 -13.09 -5.06 0.15
CA THR A 74 -12.48 -6.25 0.73
C THR A 74 -13.33 -6.84 1.84
N LYS A 75 -13.84 -6.01 2.76
CA LYS A 75 -14.74 -6.48 3.83
C LYS A 75 -16.04 -7.10 3.29
N SER A 76 -16.60 -6.54 2.22
CA SER A 76 -17.79 -7.10 1.56
C SER A 76 -17.48 -8.44 0.91
N LEU A 77 -16.39 -8.52 0.16
CA LEU A 77 -15.96 -9.76 -0.50
C LEU A 77 -15.63 -10.88 0.49
N VAL A 78 -15.10 -10.57 1.68
CA VAL A 78 -14.91 -11.56 2.76
C VAL A 78 -16.23 -12.23 3.11
N LYS A 79 -17.32 -11.44 3.22
CA LYS A 79 -18.65 -11.96 3.52
C LYS A 79 -19.25 -12.75 2.35
N GLU A 80 -19.09 -12.25 1.12
CA GLU A 80 -19.59 -12.90 -0.09
C GLU A 80 -18.88 -14.23 -0.40
N CYS A 81 -17.64 -14.38 0.03
CA CYS A 81 -16.85 -15.62 -0.15
C CYS A 81 -16.99 -16.58 1.05
N ALA A 82 -17.80 -16.25 2.06
CA ALA A 82 -18.03 -17.15 3.20
C ALA A 82 -18.57 -18.51 2.73
N GLY A 83 -18.02 -19.60 3.27
CA GLY A 83 -18.41 -20.96 2.87
C GLY A 83 -17.86 -21.41 1.51
N THR A 84 -17.02 -20.60 0.85
CA THR A 84 -16.32 -20.99 -0.38
C THR A 84 -14.84 -21.28 -0.11
N PRO A 85 -14.12 -21.97 -1.01
CA PRO A 85 -12.69 -22.22 -0.85
C PRO A 85 -11.82 -20.99 -1.18
N VAL A 86 -12.39 -19.79 -1.27
CA VAL A 86 -11.66 -18.54 -1.59
C VAL A 86 -11.48 -17.69 -0.36
N LEU A 87 -10.25 -17.35 -0.03
CA LEU A 87 -9.91 -16.40 1.04
C LEU A 87 -9.66 -15.02 0.44
N VAL A 88 -10.42 -14.03 0.92
CA VAL A 88 -10.17 -12.62 0.59
C VAL A 88 -9.54 -11.96 1.81
N CYS A 89 -8.42 -11.27 1.59
CA CYS A 89 -7.54 -10.73 2.61
C CYS A 89 -7.07 -9.32 2.23
N THR A 90 -6.40 -8.63 3.14
CA THR A 90 -5.70 -7.38 2.87
C THR A 90 -4.20 -7.54 2.97
N ALA A 91 -3.47 -6.72 2.23
CA ALA A 91 -2.04 -6.53 2.39
C ALA A 91 -1.72 -5.04 2.50
N SER A 92 -0.85 -4.67 3.44
CA SER A 92 -0.45 -3.28 3.65
C SER A 92 1.08 -3.18 3.76
N PRO A 93 1.75 -2.61 2.75
CA PRO A 93 3.19 -2.50 2.71
C PRO A 93 3.74 -1.38 3.61
N GLY A 94 2.88 -0.48 4.11
CA GLY A 94 3.33 0.77 4.70
C GLY A 94 3.99 1.68 3.66
N ILE A 95 4.88 2.56 4.09
CA ILE A 95 5.59 3.46 3.17
C ILE A 95 6.78 2.72 2.56
N VAL A 96 6.73 2.48 1.26
CA VAL A 96 7.77 1.77 0.52
C VAL A 96 8.45 2.71 -0.47
N ILE A 97 9.79 2.69 -0.48
CA ILE A 97 10.58 3.48 -1.42
C ILE A 97 10.50 2.82 -2.80
N THR A 98 9.65 3.38 -3.64
CA THR A 98 9.37 2.96 -5.02
C THR A 98 9.61 4.14 -5.95
N GLU A 99 9.67 3.90 -7.26
CA GLU A 99 9.70 4.97 -8.26
C GLU A 99 8.52 5.93 -8.14
N PHE A 100 7.35 5.41 -7.77
CA PHE A 100 6.16 6.23 -7.54
C PHE A 100 6.40 7.26 -6.43
N LEU A 101 6.90 6.82 -5.27
CA LEU A 101 7.22 7.70 -4.16
C LEU A 101 8.36 8.66 -4.48
N THR A 102 9.43 8.18 -5.12
CA THR A 102 10.62 9.00 -5.42
C THR A 102 10.35 10.02 -6.51
N ARG A 103 9.55 9.69 -7.53
CA ARG A 103 9.14 10.63 -8.58
C ARG A 103 8.40 11.83 -7.98
N ASP A 104 7.46 11.60 -7.09
CA ASP A 104 6.72 12.66 -6.43
C ASP A 104 7.63 13.46 -5.48
N LEU A 105 8.49 12.76 -4.74
CA LEU A 105 9.44 13.37 -3.82
C LEU A 105 10.40 14.33 -4.54
N TYR A 106 10.98 13.92 -5.67
CA TYR A 106 11.95 14.75 -6.44
C TYR A 106 11.30 15.84 -7.31
N ALA A 107 9.98 15.87 -7.43
CA ALA A 107 9.26 16.95 -8.12
C ALA A 107 9.15 18.23 -7.29
N HIS A 108 9.63 18.24 -6.04
CA HIS A 108 9.53 19.36 -5.12
C HIS A 108 10.83 20.17 -5.05
N ASP A 109 10.70 21.41 -4.55
CA ASP A 109 11.83 22.28 -4.23
C ASP A 109 12.82 21.60 -3.26
N PRO A 110 14.16 21.77 -3.43
CA PRO A 110 15.19 21.15 -2.61
C PRO A 110 15.01 21.29 -1.09
N ALA A 111 14.52 22.43 -0.61
CA ALA A 111 14.26 22.64 0.82
C ALA A 111 13.10 21.78 1.33
N GLN A 112 12.02 21.66 0.56
CA GLN A 112 10.88 20.79 0.86
C GLN A 112 11.27 19.32 0.74
N LEU A 113 12.10 18.97 -0.24
CA LEU A 113 12.64 17.64 -0.43
C LEU A 113 13.36 17.13 0.82
N ALA A 114 14.27 17.93 1.40
CA ALA A 114 15.02 17.53 2.59
C ALA A 114 14.09 17.26 3.79
N ALA A 115 13.11 18.14 4.02
CA ALA A 115 12.14 17.99 5.10
C ALA A 115 11.22 16.79 4.91
N ARG A 116 10.74 16.53 3.68
CA ARG A 116 9.91 15.37 3.35
C ARG A 116 10.70 14.07 3.46
N ARG A 117 11.92 14.03 2.92
CA ARG A 117 12.83 12.89 3.04
C ARG A 117 13.10 12.55 4.50
N GLY A 118 13.34 13.55 5.35
CA GLY A 118 13.54 13.37 6.79
C GLY A 118 12.33 12.67 7.46
N ARG A 119 11.12 13.13 7.19
CA ARG A 119 9.89 12.52 7.72
C ARG A 119 9.67 11.09 7.19
N LEU A 120 9.84 10.90 5.89
CA LEU A 120 9.68 9.59 5.26
C LEU A 120 10.72 8.59 5.76
N SER A 121 11.96 9.03 6.02
CA SER A 121 13.04 8.16 6.53
C SER A 121 12.70 7.49 7.86
N LEU A 122 11.78 8.04 8.64
CA LEU A 122 11.34 7.44 9.91
C LEU A 122 10.52 6.17 9.68
N LEU A 123 9.64 6.17 8.69
CA LEU A 123 8.65 5.12 8.48
C LEU A 123 8.83 4.34 7.18
N ALA A 124 9.55 4.90 6.19
CA ALA A 124 9.75 4.23 4.92
C ALA A 124 10.76 3.08 5.01
N ASP A 125 10.51 2.06 4.21
CA ASP A 125 11.41 0.92 4.04
C ASP A 125 11.62 0.60 2.55
N ARG A 126 12.66 -0.18 2.24
CA ARG A 126 12.97 -0.59 0.88
C ARG A 126 12.09 -1.75 0.43
N VAL A 127 11.83 -1.82 -0.87
CA VAL A 127 11.08 -2.93 -1.49
C VAL A 127 11.69 -4.28 -1.12
N GLN A 128 13.03 -4.40 -1.16
CA GLN A 128 13.77 -5.62 -0.87
C GLN A 128 13.55 -6.14 0.56
N THR A 129 13.17 -5.25 1.48
CA THR A 129 12.86 -5.61 2.87
C THR A 129 11.38 -5.93 3.04
N VAL A 130 10.52 -5.14 2.42
CA VAL A 130 9.06 -5.22 2.62
C VAL A 130 8.45 -6.38 1.85
N ALA A 131 8.83 -6.56 0.57
CA ALA A 131 8.18 -7.53 -0.30
C ALA A 131 8.33 -8.98 0.18
N PRO A 132 9.52 -9.47 0.58
CA PRO A 132 9.65 -10.83 1.11
C PRO A 132 8.78 -11.08 2.35
N ALA A 133 8.73 -10.12 3.27
CA ALA A 133 7.94 -10.24 4.50
C ALA A 133 6.43 -10.27 4.22
N LEU A 134 5.95 -9.45 3.27
CA LEU A 134 4.56 -9.51 2.84
C LEU A 134 4.23 -10.85 2.20
N VAL A 135 5.08 -11.35 1.29
CA VAL A 135 4.89 -12.66 0.66
C VAL A 135 4.82 -13.77 1.71
N GLU A 136 5.74 -13.78 2.67
CA GLU A 136 5.72 -14.75 3.76
C GLU A 136 4.42 -14.67 4.57
N GLY A 137 3.96 -13.45 4.90
CA GLY A 137 2.68 -13.23 5.57
C GLY A 137 1.48 -13.71 4.76
N MET A 138 1.48 -13.45 3.44
CA MET A 138 0.43 -13.92 2.52
C MET A 138 0.37 -15.45 2.44
N LEU A 139 1.53 -16.11 2.41
CA LEU A 139 1.61 -17.59 2.38
C LEU A 139 1.09 -18.21 3.68
N LYS A 140 1.30 -17.55 4.82
CA LYS A 140 0.83 -18.00 6.14
C LYS A 140 -0.64 -17.66 6.42
N ALA A 141 -1.25 -16.75 5.64
CA ALA A 141 -2.63 -16.34 5.87
C ALA A 141 -3.60 -17.50 5.61
N ALA A 142 -4.26 -17.97 6.65
CA ALA A 142 -5.18 -19.12 6.62
C ALA A 142 -6.63 -18.76 6.95
N LYS A 143 -6.94 -17.50 7.22
CA LYS A 143 -8.28 -17.08 7.64
C LYS A 143 -8.83 -16.00 6.70
N PRO A 144 -10.14 -16.01 6.41
CA PRO A 144 -10.79 -14.91 5.70
C PRO A 144 -10.58 -13.58 6.44
N GLY A 145 -10.35 -12.51 5.70
CA GLY A 145 -10.12 -11.18 6.28
C GLY A 145 -8.76 -11.00 6.97
N ALA A 146 -7.80 -11.94 6.79
CA ALA A 146 -6.45 -11.76 7.31
C ALA A 146 -5.84 -10.45 6.79
N ASP A 147 -5.20 -9.72 7.70
CA ASP A 147 -4.56 -8.43 7.42
C ASP A 147 -3.04 -8.60 7.52
N VAL A 148 -2.40 -8.72 6.37
CA VAL A 148 -0.94 -8.89 6.26
C VAL A 148 -0.30 -7.51 6.19
N ARG A 149 0.38 -7.10 7.27
CA ARG A 149 1.01 -5.76 7.36
C ARG A 149 2.50 -5.87 7.57
N TRP A 150 3.24 -5.07 6.82
CA TRP A 150 4.67 -4.85 7.10
C TRP A 150 4.88 -4.04 8.37
N MET A 151 4.09 -2.97 8.55
CA MET A 151 4.22 -2.08 9.68
C MET A 151 2.91 -1.98 10.47
N THR A 152 2.96 -2.34 11.73
CA THR A 152 1.85 -2.14 12.66
C THR A 152 1.88 -0.73 13.26
N PRO A 153 0.76 -0.20 13.77
CA PRO A 153 0.75 1.08 14.48
C PRO A 153 1.76 1.14 15.64
N MET A 154 1.91 0.06 16.39
CA MET A 154 2.87 -0.03 17.50
C MET A 154 4.32 0.07 17.00
N GLN A 155 4.65 -0.59 15.89
CA GLN A 155 5.98 -0.48 15.28
C GLN A 155 6.24 0.94 14.75
N ALA A 156 5.25 1.59 14.17
CA ALA A 156 5.36 2.98 13.72
C ALA A 156 5.63 3.92 14.91
N ILE A 157 4.87 3.79 15.99
CA ILE A 157 5.07 4.56 17.22
C ILE A 157 6.48 4.29 17.78
N GLY A 158 6.90 3.04 17.88
CA GLY A 158 8.24 2.68 18.36
C GLY A 158 9.36 3.30 17.51
N ARG A 159 9.19 3.38 16.17
CA ARG A 159 10.15 4.05 15.29
C ARG A 159 10.19 5.57 15.51
N LEU A 160 9.05 6.19 15.73
CA LEU A 160 8.98 7.63 16.02
C LEU A 160 9.65 7.96 17.36
N LEU A 161 9.42 7.18 18.39
CA LEU A 161 10.06 7.36 19.70
C LEU A 161 11.57 7.11 19.65
N ALA A 162 12.03 6.17 18.83
CA ALA A 162 13.45 5.90 18.63
C ALA A 162 14.17 6.88 17.71
N ALA A 163 13.46 7.74 17.00
CA ALA A 163 14.01 8.66 15.99
C ALA A 163 15.14 9.58 16.51
N PRO A 164 15.07 10.15 17.72
CA PRO A 164 16.16 10.99 18.25
C PRO A 164 17.48 10.21 18.47
N PHE A 165 17.40 8.89 18.70
CA PHE A 165 18.51 8.03 19.04
C PHE A 165 19.02 7.17 17.88
N ARG A 166 18.25 7.06 16.80
CA ARG A 166 18.56 6.21 15.64
C ARG A 166 18.41 6.98 14.34
N LYS A 167 19.54 7.39 13.75
CA LYS A 167 19.55 7.93 12.40
C LYS A 167 19.30 6.80 11.40
N ARG A 168 18.19 6.89 10.66
CA ARG A 168 17.86 6.00 9.54
C ARG A 168 17.91 6.79 8.25
N ASP A 169 18.58 6.26 7.24
CA ASP A 169 18.48 6.75 5.86
C ASP A 169 18.17 5.57 4.91
N PRO A 170 16.89 5.20 4.79
CA PRO A 170 16.49 4.12 3.89
C PRO A 170 16.64 4.50 2.41
N PHE A 171 16.90 5.78 2.09
CA PHE A 171 17.18 6.27 0.74
C PHE A 171 18.67 6.18 0.37
N ALA A 172 19.58 5.98 1.31
CA ALA A 172 21.00 5.78 1.00
C ALA A 172 21.18 4.54 0.12
N ALA A 173 22.17 4.54 -0.77
CA ALA A 173 22.50 3.35 -1.57
C ALA A 173 22.82 2.16 -0.63
N PRO A 174 22.43 0.92 -0.97
CA PRO A 174 22.81 -0.24 -0.17
C PRO A 174 24.34 -0.34 -0.13
N ALA A 175 24.89 -0.44 1.08
CA ALA A 175 26.31 -0.72 1.23
C ALA A 175 26.59 -2.09 0.58
N GLY A 176 27.30 -2.10 -0.58
CA GLY A 176 27.75 -3.34 -1.24
C GLY A 176 26.85 -3.90 -2.36
N GLY A 177 26.09 -3.09 -3.09
CA GLY A 177 25.33 -3.52 -4.26
C GLY A 177 26.01 -3.09 -5.56
N ALA A 178 26.70 -4.03 -6.22
CA ALA A 178 27.17 -3.86 -7.59
C ALA A 178 26.00 -3.51 -8.52
N THR A 179 26.16 -2.46 -9.29
CA THR A 179 25.36 -2.17 -10.49
C THR A 179 25.31 -3.43 -11.35
N ARG A 180 24.13 -4.00 -11.54
CA ARG A 180 23.91 -4.91 -12.67
C ARG A 180 23.59 -4.07 -13.90
N PRO A 181 24.19 -4.40 -15.02
CA PRO A 181 24.00 -3.72 -16.31
C PRO A 181 22.58 -3.85 -16.84
#